data_ecf2e40f31509c846f43aa7e52345887
#
_entry.id   ecf2e40f31509c846f43aa7e52345887
#
_cell.length_a   1.000
_cell.length_b   1.000
_cell.length_c   1.000
_cell.angle_alpha   90.00
_cell.angle_beta   90.00
_cell.angle_gamma   90.00
#
_symmetry.space_group_name_H-M   'P 1'
#
loop_
_entity.id
_entity.type
_entity.pdbx_description
1 polymer ?
#
loop_
_entity_poly.entity_id
_entity_poly.type
_entity_poly.pdbx_seq_one_letter_code
_entity_poly.pdbx_strand_id
1 'polypeptide(L)'
;MHGLIEDIGIVVVVATIIGLITHKLKQPIILGYLIAGVIVGPQIGPPLVIEPENIEIISEIGLILLLFIIGLELDLSSLITSGKRLAVVGIGQFVICVLLGLAVFSFSGVNSGQGGLDVLYVALLCALSSTAIVIKSLNDKFELDTLHGKLSVGILIIQDLWAIVILALQPNFNNFQVSIIGLAILKSVLLVGAGFLVSKYILKNIFESISKSPEMVVSVSIGWAALVAGAAGVIGLSKEMGDLIAGVSISTFPYSIHVTAKTLPLRDFFLTLFFVSLGMEIIAPESTVILASLGLTVFIIISRMVSILPLALKTGASLRTAFISSLNLAQLSEFSLVVASIGLGLGHIQELTFAILIYTMVFTSIISSYLIKYNYQIYHQVEHLLERFRLPGRGAVHSEAGEHSAYPIVILGYHRGAQSLVETLSEQHPHLLDTILEMDFNVEALRELQSRQVVGIFGDISHLDTLEHAHLREAEVIISTIPDVLLKGINNLALVKTCRTLAPNATVIATADLPEQVRELKHAGANEVILPYSMAGEYLANYLGTVIADRLELVEA
;
A
#
# COMPACT_ATOMS: atom_id res chain seq x y z
N MET A 1 21.18 11.41 36.60
CA MET A 1 19.76 11.42 36.23
C MET A 1 19.61 12.24 34.95
N HIS A 2 19.45 11.59 33.84
CA HIS A 2 19.04 12.27 32.63
C HIS A 2 17.54 12.59 32.77
N GLY A 3 17.15 13.84 32.46
CA GLY A 3 15.73 14.19 32.47
C GLY A 3 15.02 13.60 31.25
N LEU A 4 13.71 13.34 31.32
CA LEU A 4 12.88 12.83 30.18
C LEU A 4 13.15 13.58 28.87
N ILE A 5 13.34 14.91 28.92
CA ILE A 5 13.62 15.74 27.74
C ILE A 5 14.98 15.40 27.11
N GLU A 6 16.00 15.10 27.94
CA GLU A 6 17.33 14.69 27.45
C GLU A 6 17.24 13.34 26.77
N ASP A 7 16.50 12.38 27.33
CA ASP A 7 16.28 11.05 26.76
C ASP A 7 15.53 11.13 25.45
N ILE A 8 14.45 11.91 25.36
CA ILE A 8 13.74 12.17 24.10
C ILE A 8 14.69 12.81 23.07
N GLY A 9 15.54 13.75 23.48
CA GLY A 9 16.53 14.37 22.60
C GLY A 9 17.52 13.35 22.03
N ILE A 10 18.06 12.46 22.87
CA ILE A 10 18.98 11.38 22.45
C ILE A 10 18.27 10.43 21.47
N VAL A 11 17.05 10.00 21.79
CA VAL A 11 16.21 9.13 20.97
C VAL A 11 16.04 9.72 19.58
N VAL A 12 15.62 10.98 19.49
CA VAL A 12 15.36 11.65 18.20
C VAL A 12 16.64 11.81 17.37
N VAL A 13 17.77 12.18 17.99
CA VAL A 13 19.04 12.34 17.27
C VAL A 13 19.51 11.00 16.71
N VAL A 14 19.53 9.94 17.52
CA VAL A 14 19.98 8.62 17.05
C VAL A 14 19.02 8.06 16.01
N ALA A 15 17.70 8.19 16.22
CA ALA A 15 16.69 7.78 15.26
C ALA A 15 16.86 8.49 13.91
N THR A 16 17.16 9.79 13.93
CA THR A 16 17.39 10.55 12.69
C THR A 16 18.63 10.05 11.96
N ILE A 17 19.75 9.82 12.64
CA ILE A 17 20.99 9.34 12.03
C ILE A 17 20.78 7.96 11.40
N ILE A 18 20.21 7.02 12.17
CA ILE A 18 19.98 5.65 11.67
C ILE A 18 18.89 5.64 10.61
N GLY A 19 17.84 6.46 10.75
CA GLY A 19 16.79 6.63 9.74
C GLY A 19 17.33 7.13 8.40
N LEU A 20 18.29 8.09 8.41
CA LEU A 20 18.97 8.55 7.19
C LEU A 20 19.79 7.42 6.54
N ILE A 21 20.48 6.61 7.33
CA ILE A 21 21.24 5.45 6.83
C ILE A 21 20.28 4.45 6.17
N THR A 22 19.19 4.11 6.86
CA THR A 22 18.17 3.16 6.39
C THR A 22 17.49 3.67 5.11
N HIS A 23 17.18 4.96 5.05
CA HIS A 23 16.64 5.60 3.85
C HIS A 23 17.61 5.52 2.67
N LYS A 24 18.91 5.79 2.89
CA LYS A 24 19.95 5.67 1.87
C LYS A 24 20.10 4.23 1.36
N LEU A 25 19.89 3.26 2.23
CA LEU A 25 19.89 1.83 1.89
C LEU A 25 18.58 1.40 1.21
N LYS A 26 17.63 2.32 0.98
CA LYS A 26 16.30 2.06 0.39
C LYS A 26 15.48 1.04 1.19
N GLN A 27 15.65 1.02 2.52
CA GLN A 27 14.89 0.19 3.44
C GLN A 27 13.79 1.02 4.13
N PRO A 28 12.73 0.38 4.66
CA PRO A 28 11.69 1.07 5.44
C PRO A 28 12.28 1.81 6.65
N ILE A 29 11.89 3.06 6.87
CA ILE A 29 12.43 3.92 7.93
C ILE A 29 12.18 3.33 9.33
N ILE A 30 11.06 2.61 9.51
CA ILE A 30 10.70 1.92 10.77
C ILE A 30 11.82 0.98 11.24
N LEU A 31 12.52 0.31 10.31
CA LEU A 31 13.68 -0.52 10.66
C LEU A 31 14.79 0.32 11.28
N GLY A 32 15.01 1.53 10.77
CA GLY A 32 15.97 2.47 11.35
C GLY A 32 15.60 2.87 12.78
N TYR A 33 14.33 3.07 13.06
CA TYR A 33 13.85 3.43 14.39
C TYR A 33 14.00 2.28 15.39
N LEU A 34 13.66 1.05 14.99
CA LEU A 34 13.91 -0.14 15.81
C LEU A 34 15.40 -0.33 16.12
N ILE A 35 16.27 -0.19 15.12
CA ILE A 35 17.73 -0.28 15.30
C ILE A 35 18.24 0.85 16.22
N ALA A 36 17.73 2.07 16.06
CA ALA A 36 18.06 3.18 16.94
C ALA A 36 17.70 2.85 18.40
N GLY A 37 16.52 2.25 18.62
CA GLY A 37 16.09 1.78 19.94
C GLY A 37 17.04 0.76 20.55
N VAL A 38 17.46 -0.22 19.77
CA VAL A 38 18.48 -1.21 20.19
C VAL A 38 19.79 -0.54 20.61
N ILE A 39 20.20 0.52 19.90
CA ILE A 39 21.46 1.24 20.20
C ILE A 39 21.36 2.08 21.47
N VAL A 40 20.23 2.76 21.70
CA VAL A 40 20.07 3.66 22.85
C VAL A 40 19.53 2.95 24.09
N GLY A 41 18.92 1.78 23.91
CA GLY A 41 18.27 1.00 24.96
C GLY A 41 19.24 0.25 25.87
N PRO A 42 18.72 -0.28 27.01
CA PRO A 42 19.54 -0.93 28.04
C PRO A 42 19.93 -2.38 27.73
N GLN A 43 19.33 -3.00 26.70
CA GLN A 43 19.44 -4.45 26.49
C GLN A 43 20.69 -4.88 25.70
N ILE A 44 21.20 -4.03 24.79
CA ILE A 44 22.29 -4.37 23.87
C ILE A 44 23.30 -3.23 23.81
N GLY A 45 24.33 -3.27 24.64
CA GLY A 45 25.42 -2.28 24.66
C GLY A 45 25.38 -1.32 25.86
N PRO A 46 26.21 -0.27 25.88
CA PRO A 46 26.16 0.74 26.91
C PRO A 46 24.89 1.58 26.78
N PRO A 47 23.97 1.55 27.76
CA PRO A 47 22.69 2.23 27.64
C PRO A 47 22.88 3.76 27.62
N LEU A 48 22.25 4.42 26.67
CA LEU A 48 22.15 5.88 26.63
C LEU A 48 20.88 6.37 27.35
N VAL A 49 19.81 5.59 27.30
CA VAL A 49 18.57 5.78 28.07
C VAL A 49 18.43 4.61 29.04
N ILE A 50 18.38 4.90 30.31
CA ILE A 50 18.48 3.89 31.39
C ILE A 50 17.18 3.80 32.20
N GLU A 51 16.45 4.91 32.33
CA GLU A 51 15.29 5.00 33.22
C GLU A 51 14.08 4.28 32.58
N PRO A 52 13.58 3.16 33.18
CA PRO A 52 12.44 2.43 32.61
C PRO A 52 11.18 3.29 32.50
N GLU A 53 10.94 4.19 33.45
CA GLU A 53 9.79 5.10 33.44
C GLU A 53 9.80 6.04 32.23
N ASN A 54 10.98 6.52 31.81
CA ASN A 54 11.11 7.39 30.64
C ASN A 54 10.81 6.62 29.36
N ILE A 55 11.26 5.36 29.27
CA ILE A 55 10.97 4.49 28.12
C ILE A 55 9.46 4.25 28.01
N GLU A 56 8.80 3.94 29.12
CA GLU A 56 7.36 3.71 29.17
C GLU A 56 6.56 4.96 28.77
N ILE A 57 6.92 6.14 29.30
CA ILE A 57 6.28 7.42 28.93
C ILE A 57 6.48 7.73 27.44
N ILE A 58 7.69 7.53 26.91
CA ILE A 58 7.98 7.75 25.48
C ILE A 58 7.11 6.82 24.63
N SER A 59 7.01 5.55 25.02
CA SER A 59 6.18 4.56 24.34
C SER A 59 4.70 4.94 24.36
N GLU A 60 4.16 5.29 25.53
CA GLU A 60 2.75 5.63 25.71
C GLU A 60 2.35 6.88 24.90
N ILE A 61 3.16 7.95 24.96
CA ILE A 61 2.93 9.16 24.16
C ILE A 61 2.94 8.82 22.65
N GLY A 62 3.95 8.03 22.24
CA GLY A 62 4.06 7.59 20.85
C GLY A 62 2.84 6.80 20.38
N LEU A 63 2.39 5.85 21.21
CA LEU A 63 1.28 4.96 20.91
C LEU A 63 -0.06 5.71 20.77
N ILE A 64 -0.39 6.56 21.76
CA ILE A 64 -1.64 7.34 21.80
C ILE A 64 -1.83 8.14 20.52
N LEU A 65 -0.83 8.94 20.16
CA LEU A 65 -0.93 9.80 19.00
C LEU A 65 -0.80 9.05 17.66
N LEU A 66 -0.05 7.95 17.65
CA LEU A 66 -0.01 7.06 16.51
C LEU A 66 -1.40 6.49 16.19
N LEU A 67 -2.11 5.95 17.17
CA LEU A 67 -3.43 5.37 17.00
C LEU A 67 -4.48 6.40 16.56
N PHE A 68 -4.43 7.60 17.11
CA PHE A 68 -5.29 8.70 16.68
C PHE A 68 -5.08 9.02 15.19
N ILE A 69 -3.83 9.14 14.75
CA ILE A 69 -3.52 9.49 13.35
C ILE A 69 -3.84 8.35 12.39
N ILE A 70 -3.61 7.12 12.81
CA ILE A 70 -4.08 5.94 12.07
C ILE A 70 -5.58 6.02 11.85
N GLY A 71 -6.35 6.34 12.90
CA GLY A 71 -7.78 6.56 12.78
C GLY A 71 -8.16 7.65 11.77
N LEU A 72 -7.39 8.74 11.69
CA LEU A 72 -7.57 9.81 10.70
C LEU A 72 -7.32 9.37 9.25
N GLU A 73 -6.38 8.45 9.04
CA GLU A 73 -6.02 7.95 7.70
C GLU A 73 -6.97 6.88 7.18
N LEU A 74 -7.84 6.32 8.03
CA LEU A 74 -8.81 5.30 7.62
C LEU A 74 -9.91 5.90 6.73
N ASP A 75 -9.91 5.52 5.46
CA ASP A 75 -10.95 5.89 4.50
C ASP A 75 -12.08 4.85 4.47
N LEU A 76 -13.07 5.05 5.33
CA LEU A 76 -14.26 4.20 5.38
C LEU A 76 -15.11 4.28 4.09
N SER A 77 -15.00 5.37 3.32
CA SER A 77 -15.77 5.54 2.08
C SER A 77 -15.28 4.62 0.97
N SER A 78 -13.96 4.42 0.89
CA SER A 78 -13.33 3.48 -0.03
C SER A 78 -13.72 2.02 0.22
N LEU A 79 -14.07 1.66 1.47
CA LEU A 79 -14.58 0.32 1.81
C LEU A 79 -15.94 0.05 1.19
N ILE A 80 -16.86 1.02 1.27
CA ILE A 80 -18.23 0.87 0.76
C ILE A 80 -18.21 0.76 -0.77
N THR A 81 -17.29 1.46 -1.43
CA THR A 81 -17.15 1.47 -2.88
C THR A 81 -16.32 0.30 -3.43
N SER A 82 -15.51 -0.36 -2.58
CA SER A 82 -14.54 -1.40 -2.98
C SER A 82 -15.13 -2.70 -3.53
N GLY A 83 -16.43 -2.88 -3.49
CA GLY A 83 -17.14 -3.99 -4.12
C GLY A 83 -16.97 -5.36 -3.43
N LYS A 84 -17.92 -6.26 -3.71
CA LYS A 84 -18.03 -7.60 -3.10
C LYS A 84 -16.76 -8.46 -3.25
N ARG A 85 -16.01 -8.26 -4.35
CA ARG A 85 -14.80 -9.02 -4.66
C ARG A 85 -13.68 -8.78 -3.64
N LEU A 86 -13.38 -7.51 -3.34
CA LEU A 86 -12.34 -7.14 -2.38
C LEU A 86 -12.70 -7.59 -0.96
N ALA A 87 -13.98 -7.45 -0.58
CA ALA A 87 -14.44 -7.92 0.71
C ALA A 87 -14.24 -9.44 0.89
N VAL A 88 -14.58 -10.24 -0.13
CA VAL A 88 -14.40 -11.70 -0.06
C VAL A 88 -12.92 -12.08 0.04
N VAL A 89 -12.04 -11.43 -0.73
CA VAL A 89 -10.61 -11.76 -0.69
C VAL A 89 -9.98 -11.29 0.63
N GLY A 90 -10.27 -10.06 1.08
CA GLY A 90 -9.66 -9.50 2.30
C GLY A 90 -10.11 -10.21 3.58
N ILE A 91 -11.44 -10.44 3.74
CA ILE A 91 -11.96 -11.18 4.90
C ILE A 91 -11.49 -12.63 4.85
N GLY A 92 -11.57 -13.28 3.69
CA GLY A 92 -11.17 -14.67 3.53
C GLY A 92 -9.68 -14.88 3.77
N GLN A 93 -8.82 -13.95 3.31
CA GLN A 93 -7.38 -13.96 3.57
C GLN A 93 -7.10 -13.93 5.07
N PHE A 94 -7.70 -12.97 5.80
CA PHE A 94 -7.50 -12.84 7.24
C PHE A 94 -7.90 -14.13 7.98
N VAL A 95 -9.12 -14.62 7.73
CA VAL A 95 -9.64 -15.84 8.38
C VAL A 95 -8.76 -17.05 8.07
N ILE A 96 -8.37 -17.27 6.81
CA ILE A 96 -7.51 -18.40 6.43
C ILE A 96 -6.14 -18.29 7.10
N CYS A 97 -5.51 -17.09 7.11
CA CYS A 97 -4.21 -16.90 7.76
C CYS A 97 -4.27 -17.17 9.26
N VAL A 98 -5.33 -16.71 9.95
CA VAL A 98 -5.53 -16.97 11.38
C VAL A 98 -5.70 -18.46 11.63
N LEU A 99 -6.56 -19.15 10.87
CA LEU A 99 -6.78 -20.60 11.03
C LEU A 99 -5.50 -21.41 10.76
N LEU A 100 -4.74 -21.04 9.73
CA LEU A 100 -3.44 -21.66 9.45
C LEU A 100 -2.45 -21.41 10.59
N GLY A 101 -2.40 -20.17 11.10
CA GLY A 101 -1.54 -19.80 12.23
C GLY A 101 -1.89 -20.61 13.49
N LEU A 102 -3.17 -20.67 13.86
CA LEU A 102 -3.64 -21.47 14.98
C LEU A 102 -3.28 -22.95 14.79
N ALA A 103 -3.47 -23.52 13.59
CA ALA A 103 -3.13 -24.90 13.31
C ALA A 103 -1.62 -25.15 13.44
N VAL A 104 -0.77 -24.32 12.81
CA VAL A 104 0.69 -24.52 12.79
C VAL A 104 1.28 -24.29 14.19
N PHE A 105 0.92 -23.21 14.88
CA PHE A 105 1.55 -22.83 16.14
C PHE A 105 1.05 -23.66 17.33
N SER A 106 -0.17 -24.20 17.28
CA SER A 106 -0.62 -25.16 18.30
C SER A 106 0.20 -26.46 18.32
N PHE A 107 0.78 -26.86 17.19
CA PHE A 107 1.64 -28.05 17.10
C PHE A 107 3.14 -27.74 17.30
N SER A 108 3.56 -26.49 17.23
CA SER A 108 4.98 -26.11 17.30
C SER A 108 5.55 -26.05 18.70
N GLY A 109 4.77 -26.40 19.74
CA GLY A 109 5.23 -26.41 21.13
C GLY A 109 5.53 -25.01 21.68
N VAL A 110 5.01 -23.95 21.07
CA VAL A 110 4.99 -22.62 21.66
C VAL A 110 4.25 -22.75 22.99
N ASN A 111 5.02 -22.84 24.07
CA ASN A 111 4.46 -22.98 25.42
C ASN A 111 3.59 -21.75 25.68
N SER A 112 2.31 -21.99 25.84
CA SER A 112 1.38 -21.00 26.37
C SER A 112 1.91 -20.59 27.75
N GLY A 113 2.50 -19.41 27.86
CA GLY A 113 2.94 -18.85 29.14
C GLY A 113 1.76 -18.69 30.11
N GLN A 114 1.99 -18.04 31.23
CA GLN A 114 0.97 -17.88 32.29
C GLN A 114 -0.38 -17.31 31.79
N GLY A 115 -0.40 -16.59 30.65
CA GLY A 115 -1.62 -16.07 30.02
C GLY A 115 -2.24 -16.96 28.93
N GLY A 116 -1.50 -17.90 28.35
CA GLY A 116 -2.02 -18.89 27.39
C GLY A 116 -2.46 -18.37 26.02
N LEU A 117 -2.24 -17.10 25.69
CA LEU A 117 -2.76 -16.44 24.48
C LEU A 117 -1.69 -16.22 23.39
N ASP A 118 -0.43 -16.60 23.62
CA ASP A 118 0.68 -16.39 22.68
C ASP A 118 0.34 -16.90 21.27
N VAL A 119 -0.18 -18.13 21.16
CA VAL A 119 -0.57 -18.74 19.90
C VAL A 119 -1.66 -17.94 19.18
N LEU A 120 -2.66 -17.45 19.93
CA LEU A 120 -3.74 -16.63 19.38
C LEU A 120 -3.19 -15.32 18.84
N TYR A 121 -2.35 -14.64 19.63
CA TYR A 121 -1.74 -13.37 19.20
C TYR A 121 -0.88 -13.56 17.96
N VAL A 122 0.04 -14.51 17.95
CA VAL A 122 0.89 -14.78 16.78
C VAL A 122 0.04 -15.08 15.55
N ALA A 123 -1.01 -15.89 15.69
CA ALA A 123 -1.91 -16.20 14.57
C ALA A 123 -2.66 -14.98 14.03
N LEU A 124 -3.21 -14.14 14.93
CA LEU A 124 -3.92 -12.91 14.55
C LEU A 124 -2.98 -11.90 13.91
N LEU A 125 -1.81 -11.68 14.51
CA LEU A 125 -0.87 -10.65 14.10
C LEU A 125 -0.18 -11.00 12.79
N CYS A 126 0.14 -12.28 12.56
CA CYS A 126 0.67 -12.74 11.28
C CYS A 126 -0.33 -12.59 10.13
N ALA A 127 -1.62 -12.40 10.37
CA ALA A 127 -2.62 -12.19 9.34
C ALA A 127 -2.65 -10.74 8.80
N LEU A 128 -2.00 -9.79 9.48
CA LEU A 128 -1.94 -8.37 9.12
C LEU A 128 -0.66 -8.06 8.33
N SER A 129 -0.75 -7.19 7.32
CA SER A 129 0.38 -6.74 6.48
C SER A 129 0.61 -5.24 6.63
N SER A 130 1.85 -4.77 6.38
CA SER A 130 2.21 -3.35 6.50
C SER A 130 1.64 -2.52 5.35
N THR A 131 0.74 -1.60 5.68
CA THR A 131 0.15 -0.66 4.73
C THR A 131 1.19 0.34 4.22
N ALA A 132 2.07 0.84 5.10
CA ALA A 132 3.09 1.83 4.74
C ALA A 132 4.12 1.28 3.74
N ILE A 133 4.62 0.05 3.94
CA ILE A 133 5.62 -0.57 3.05
C ILE A 133 5.01 -0.83 1.67
N VAL A 134 3.79 -1.37 1.62
CA VAL A 134 3.13 -1.72 0.35
C VAL A 134 2.79 -0.47 -0.44
N ILE A 135 2.08 0.49 0.16
CA ILE A 135 1.65 1.71 -0.54
C ILE A 135 2.87 2.47 -1.06
N LYS A 136 3.91 2.65 -0.23
CA LYS A 136 5.13 3.31 -0.65
C LYS A 136 5.79 2.58 -1.82
N SER A 137 5.99 1.27 -1.71
CA SER A 137 6.66 0.49 -2.75
C SER A 137 5.88 0.45 -4.06
N LEU A 138 4.54 0.36 -4.01
CA LEU A 138 3.69 0.43 -5.19
C LEU A 138 3.67 1.84 -5.80
N ASN A 139 3.68 2.88 -4.98
CA ASN A 139 3.76 4.26 -5.45
C ASN A 139 5.10 4.54 -6.14
N ASP A 140 6.22 4.13 -5.55
CA ASP A 140 7.56 4.28 -6.13
C ASP A 140 7.69 3.54 -7.48
N LYS A 141 6.88 2.49 -7.69
CA LYS A 141 6.79 1.72 -8.93
C LYS A 141 5.68 2.18 -9.87
N PHE A 142 4.88 3.20 -9.51
CA PHE A 142 3.67 3.62 -10.24
C PHE A 142 2.66 2.48 -10.48
N GLU A 143 2.52 1.57 -9.50
CA GLU A 143 1.68 0.37 -9.60
C GLU A 143 0.39 0.44 -8.77
N LEU A 144 0.10 1.57 -8.09
CA LEU A 144 -1.11 1.73 -7.26
C LEU A 144 -2.40 1.52 -8.06
N ASP A 145 -2.45 2.02 -9.29
CA ASP A 145 -3.64 1.95 -10.15
C ASP A 145 -3.77 0.63 -10.90
N THR A 146 -2.76 -0.24 -10.86
CA THR A 146 -2.82 -1.57 -11.47
C THR A 146 -3.81 -2.49 -10.75
N LEU A 147 -4.25 -3.58 -11.41
CA LEU A 147 -5.18 -4.54 -10.80
C LEU A 147 -4.62 -5.18 -9.52
N HIS A 148 -3.34 -5.54 -9.52
CA HIS A 148 -2.69 -6.10 -8.32
C HIS A 148 -2.43 -5.03 -7.26
N GLY A 149 -2.17 -3.77 -7.65
CA GLY A 149 -2.07 -2.63 -6.74
C GLY A 149 -3.39 -2.38 -6.03
N LYS A 150 -4.49 -2.20 -6.78
CA LYS A 150 -5.84 -2.00 -6.23
C LYS A 150 -6.30 -3.18 -5.35
N LEU A 151 -5.99 -4.42 -5.76
CA LEU A 151 -6.29 -5.60 -4.95
C LEU A 151 -5.49 -5.62 -3.64
N SER A 152 -4.19 -5.33 -3.69
CA SER A 152 -3.33 -5.26 -2.50
C SER A 152 -3.79 -4.18 -1.53
N VAL A 153 -4.03 -2.96 -2.01
CA VAL A 153 -4.53 -1.85 -1.18
C VAL A 153 -5.89 -2.17 -0.58
N GLY A 154 -6.80 -2.75 -1.36
CA GLY A 154 -8.13 -3.13 -0.85
C GLY A 154 -8.06 -4.20 0.24
N ILE A 155 -7.15 -5.18 0.15
CA ILE A 155 -6.93 -6.17 1.21
C ILE A 155 -6.37 -5.49 2.47
N LEU A 156 -5.40 -4.57 2.33
CA LEU A 156 -4.81 -3.83 3.45
C LEU A 156 -5.87 -3.06 4.24
N ILE A 157 -6.76 -2.34 3.57
CA ILE A 157 -7.85 -1.60 4.22
C ILE A 157 -8.72 -2.55 5.08
N ILE A 158 -9.02 -3.75 4.59
CA ILE A 158 -9.78 -4.75 5.35
C ILE A 158 -8.96 -5.29 6.53
N GLN A 159 -7.66 -5.48 6.36
CA GLN A 159 -6.77 -5.90 7.45
C GLN A 159 -6.68 -4.83 8.55
N ASP A 160 -6.63 -3.54 8.19
CA ASP A 160 -6.64 -2.44 9.17
C ASP A 160 -7.94 -2.42 9.99
N LEU A 161 -9.10 -2.75 9.37
CA LEU A 161 -10.33 -2.94 10.14
C LEU A 161 -10.25 -4.13 11.11
N TRP A 162 -9.61 -5.24 10.71
CA TRP A 162 -9.39 -6.35 11.62
C TRP A 162 -8.48 -5.97 12.78
N ALA A 163 -7.45 -5.15 12.53
CA ALA A 163 -6.60 -4.63 13.61
C ALA A 163 -7.41 -3.82 14.63
N ILE A 164 -8.36 -2.99 14.18
CA ILE A 164 -9.29 -2.26 15.05
C ILE A 164 -10.15 -3.21 15.88
N VAL A 165 -10.73 -4.24 15.24
CA VAL A 165 -11.55 -5.23 15.93
C VAL A 165 -10.73 -5.98 16.99
N ILE A 166 -9.49 -6.34 16.68
CA ILE A 166 -8.58 -6.99 17.64
C ILE A 166 -8.32 -6.06 18.83
N LEU A 167 -7.95 -4.80 18.59
CA LEU A 167 -7.72 -3.81 19.64
C LEU A 167 -8.95 -3.61 20.53
N ALA A 168 -10.15 -3.62 19.96
CA ALA A 168 -11.40 -3.49 20.70
C ALA A 168 -11.69 -4.69 21.61
N LEU A 169 -11.35 -5.91 21.16
CA LEU A 169 -11.63 -7.15 21.88
C LEU A 169 -10.51 -7.58 22.83
N GLN A 170 -9.27 -7.13 22.56
CA GLN A 170 -8.05 -7.53 23.25
C GLN A 170 -8.13 -7.46 24.80
N PRO A 171 -8.68 -6.40 25.44
CA PRO A 171 -8.76 -6.35 26.89
C PRO A 171 -9.60 -7.48 27.50
N ASN A 172 -10.46 -8.13 26.70
CA ASN A 172 -11.38 -9.17 27.14
C ASN A 172 -10.96 -10.59 26.73
N PHE A 173 -9.77 -10.78 26.16
CA PHE A 173 -9.32 -12.09 25.69
C PHE A 173 -9.13 -13.13 26.79
N ASN A 174 -8.88 -12.72 28.03
CA ASN A 174 -8.80 -13.64 29.18
C ASN A 174 -10.20 -14.15 29.64
N ASN A 175 -11.27 -13.46 29.27
CA ASN A 175 -12.63 -13.78 29.70
C ASN A 175 -13.57 -13.94 28.50
N PHE A 176 -13.49 -15.06 27.79
CA PHE A 176 -14.35 -15.40 26.66
C PHE A 176 -15.82 -15.72 27.09
N GLN A 177 -16.44 -14.84 27.85
CA GLN A 177 -17.86 -14.93 28.10
C GLN A 177 -18.62 -14.13 27.06
N VAL A 178 -19.59 -14.76 26.38
CA VAL A 178 -20.39 -14.13 25.32
C VAL A 178 -21.06 -12.83 25.80
N SER A 179 -21.45 -12.78 27.07
CA SER A 179 -22.04 -11.58 27.69
C SER A 179 -21.03 -10.43 27.81
N ILE A 180 -19.77 -10.70 28.18
CA ILE A 180 -18.72 -9.69 28.33
C ILE A 180 -18.32 -9.15 26.96
N ILE A 181 -18.10 -10.06 26.00
CA ILE A 181 -17.81 -9.68 24.60
C ILE A 181 -18.94 -8.88 23.99
N GLY A 182 -20.19 -9.33 24.17
CA GLY A 182 -21.37 -8.61 23.68
C GLY A 182 -21.50 -7.21 24.28
N LEU A 183 -21.20 -7.05 25.59
CA LEU A 183 -21.19 -5.75 26.25
C LEU A 183 -20.04 -4.86 25.76
N ALA A 184 -18.85 -5.42 25.55
CA ALA A 184 -17.72 -4.68 24.99
C ALA A 184 -18.01 -4.17 23.58
N ILE A 185 -18.57 -5.01 22.71
CA ILE A 185 -18.98 -4.63 21.36
C ILE A 185 -20.06 -3.52 21.44
N LEU A 186 -21.06 -3.66 22.30
CA LEU A 186 -22.11 -2.64 22.47
C LEU A 186 -21.53 -1.30 22.91
N LYS A 187 -20.64 -1.30 23.92
CA LYS A 187 -19.94 -0.10 24.39
C LYS A 187 -19.10 0.54 23.26
N SER A 188 -18.40 -0.28 22.49
CA SER A 188 -17.60 0.18 21.34
C SER A 188 -18.47 0.85 20.29
N VAL A 189 -19.59 0.23 19.91
CA VAL A 189 -20.55 0.78 18.94
C VAL A 189 -21.16 2.09 19.45
N LEU A 190 -21.48 2.16 20.74
CA LEU A 190 -22.00 3.39 21.36
C LEU A 190 -20.95 4.50 21.37
N LEU A 191 -19.68 4.20 21.68
CA LEU A 191 -18.60 5.18 21.67
C LEU A 191 -18.32 5.68 20.25
N VAL A 192 -18.27 4.78 19.27
CA VAL A 192 -18.14 5.13 17.85
C VAL A 192 -19.32 6.03 17.42
N GLY A 193 -20.55 5.64 17.71
CA GLY A 193 -21.74 6.42 17.38
C GLY A 193 -21.74 7.80 18.02
N ALA A 194 -21.37 7.90 19.32
CA ALA A 194 -21.22 9.16 20.02
C ALA A 194 -20.10 10.02 19.41
N GLY A 195 -18.94 9.43 19.11
CA GLY A 195 -17.84 10.10 18.44
C GLY A 195 -18.25 10.71 17.10
N PHE A 196 -18.94 9.94 16.26
CA PHE A 196 -19.46 10.43 14.98
C PHE A 196 -20.51 11.55 15.14
N LEU A 197 -21.41 11.44 16.12
CA LEU A 197 -22.42 12.48 16.38
C LEU A 197 -21.75 13.79 16.81
N VAL A 198 -20.84 13.74 17.79
CA VAL A 198 -20.09 14.91 18.25
C VAL A 198 -19.26 15.50 17.12
N SER A 199 -18.58 14.66 16.35
CA SER A 199 -17.78 15.08 15.21
C SER A 199 -18.65 15.79 14.16
N LYS A 200 -19.82 15.25 13.82
CA LYS A 200 -20.74 15.81 12.82
C LYS A 200 -21.36 17.14 13.23
N TYR A 201 -21.74 17.30 14.51
CA TYR A 201 -22.52 18.47 14.95
C TYR A 201 -21.70 19.52 15.69
N ILE A 202 -20.62 19.13 16.36
CA ILE A 202 -19.80 20.02 17.19
C ILE A 202 -18.46 20.30 16.53
N LEU A 203 -17.64 19.25 16.25
CA LEU A 203 -16.30 19.41 15.71
C LEU A 203 -16.30 20.06 14.33
N LYS A 204 -17.28 19.75 13.49
CA LYS A 204 -17.42 20.39 12.18
C LYS A 204 -17.41 21.91 12.32
N ASN A 205 -18.27 22.47 13.17
CA ASN A 205 -18.37 23.92 13.35
C ASN A 205 -17.10 24.53 13.97
N ILE A 206 -16.44 23.79 14.87
CA ILE A 206 -15.17 24.20 15.46
C ILE A 206 -14.10 24.24 14.37
N PHE A 207 -13.91 23.18 13.60
CA PHE A 207 -12.91 23.13 12.54
C PHE A 207 -13.16 24.15 11.43
N GLU A 208 -14.41 24.45 11.09
CA GLU A 208 -14.76 25.53 10.17
C GLU A 208 -14.24 26.89 10.68
N SER A 209 -14.43 27.18 11.96
CA SER A 209 -14.03 28.44 12.57
C SER A 209 -12.53 28.62 12.70
N ILE A 210 -11.78 27.52 12.89
CA ILE A 210 -10.33 27.52 13.12
C ILE A 210 -9.49 27.08 11.91
N SER A 211 -10.12 26.81 10.75
CA SER A 211 -9.46 26.26 9.55
C SER A 211 -8.24 27.06 9.07
N LYS A 212 -8.20 28.36 9.39
CA LYS A 212 -7.09 29.27 9.05
C LYS A 212 -5.94 29.28 10.06
N SER A 213 -6.09 28.61 11.22
CA SER A 213 -5.11 28.57 12.30
C SER A 213 -4.60 27.14 12.50
N PRO A 214 -3.46 26.74 11.88
CA PRO A 214 -2.92 25.38 11.96
C PRO A 214 -2.72 24.90 13.41
N GLU A 215 -2.27 25.78 14.29
CA GLU A 215 -1.99 25.47 15.71
C GLU A 215 -3.28 25.08 16.44
N MET A 216 -4.39 25.78 16.16
CA MET A 216 -5.69 25.48 16.75
C MET A 216 -6.26 24.15 16.21
N VAL A 217 -6.06 23.85 14.93
CA VAL A 217 -6.47 22.57 14.33
C VAL A 217 -5.80 21.41 15.06
N VAL A 218 -4.47 21.50 15.26
CA VAL A 218 -3.71 20.47 15.98
C VAL A 218 -4.17 20.36 17.44
N SER A 219 -4.30 21.50 18.14
CA SER A 219 -4.68 21.50 19.55
C SER A 219 -6.07 20.91 19.78
N VAL A 220 -7.05 21.26 18.94
CA VAL A 220 -8.42 20.70 19.01
C VAL A 220 -8.40 19.22 18.68
N SER A 221 -7.61 18.79 17.71
CA SER A 221 -7.49 17.38 17.33
C SER A 221 -6.93 16.51 18.46
N ILE A 222 -5.85 16.95 19.10
CA ILE A 222 -5.25 16.26 20.26
C ILE A 222 -6.19 16.30 21.46
N GLY A 223 -6.84 17.45 21.71
CA GLY A 223 -7.83 17.57 22.79
C GLY A 223 -9.04 16.64 22.60
N TRP A 224 -9.47 16.46 21.36
CA TRP A 224 -10.50 15.50 21.02
C TRP A 224 -10.05 14.05 21.24
N ALA A 225 -8.85 13.69 20.80
CA ALA A 225 -8.26 12.38 21.07
C ALA A 225 -8.25 12.06 22.57
N ALA A 226 -7.68 12.96 23.38
CA ALA A 226 -7.62 12.80 24.84
C ALA A 226 -9.02 12.68 25.49
N LEU A 227 -10.00 13.42 24.97
CA LEU A 227 -11.39 13.36 25.47
C LEU A 227 -12.04 11.99 25.19
N VAL A 228 -11.90 11.47 23.97
CA VAL A 228 -12.49 10.18 23.59
C VAL A 228 -11.74 9.03 24.26
N ALA A 229 -10.41 9.09 24.38
CA ALA A 229 -9.62 8.12 25.12
C ALA A 229 -10.02 8.09 26.62
N GLY A 230 -10.18 9.26 27.24
CA GLY A 230 -10.69 9.37 28.60
C GLY A 230 -12.08 8.78 28.75
N ALA A 231 -13.01 9.07 27.83
CA ALA A 231 -14.35 8.51 27.82
C ALA A 231 -14.33 6.97 27.65
N ALA A 232 -13.46 6.44 26.76
CA ALA A 232 -13.25 4.99 26.61
C ALA A 232 -12.84 4.35 27.92
N GLY A 233 -11.85 4.93 28.61
CA GLY A 233 -11.36 4.44 29.92
C GLY A 233 -12.47 4.42 30.98
N VAL A 234 -13.30 5.47 31.06
CA VAL A 234 -14.41 5.55 32.03
C VAL A 234 -15.46 4.46 31.81
N ILE A 235 -15.76 4.11 30.55
CA ILE A 235 -16.72 3.04 30.23
C ILE A 235 -16.12 1.64 30.26
N GLY A 236 -14.80 1.52 30.60
CA GLY A 236 -14.07 0.24 30.72
C GLY A 236 -13.67 -0.36 29.37
N LEU A 237 -13.40 0.47 28.38
CA LEU A 237 -12.70 0.15 27.15
C LEU A 237 -11.24 0.63 27.25
N SER A 238 -10.37 0.16 26.35
CA SER A 238 -8.99 0.64 26.33
C SER A 238 -8.92 2.10 25.84
N LYS A 239 -7.96 2.87 26.39
CA LYS A 239 -7.73 4.26 25.98
C LYS A 239 -7.27 4.31 24.52
N GLU A 240 -6.44 3.37 24.12
CA GLU A 240 -5.89 3.21 22.78
C GLU A 240 -7.01 3.06 21.72
N MET A 241 -8.05 2.30 22.06
CA MET A 241 -9.24 2.20 21.21
C MET A 241 -10.00 3.54 21.13
N GLY A 242 -10.02 4.30 22.24
CA GLY A 242 -10.60 5.65 22.27
C GLY A 242 -9.88 6.60 21.31
N ASP A 243 -8.55 6.60 21.29
CA ASP A 243 -7.73 7.42 20.39
C ASP A 243 -7.99 7.07 18.92
N LEU A 244 -8.03 5.78 18.60
CA LEU A 244 -8.35 5.31 17.27
C LEU A 244 -9.75 5.77 16.82
N ILE A 245 -10.76 5.61 17.68
CA ILE A 245 -12.16 6.06 17.41
C ILE A 245 -12.21 7.58 17.22
N ALA A 246 -11.45 8.34 18.00
CA ALA A 246 -11.36 9.79 17.85
C ALA A 246 -10.86 10.16 16.44
N GLY A 247 -9.80 9.50 15.96
CA GLY A 247 -9.28 9.67 14.62
C GLY A 247 -10.30 9.33 13.53
N VAL A 248 -10.87 8.11 13.60
CA VAL A 248 -11.90 7.64 12.66
C VAL A 248 -13.11 8.57 12.61
N SER A 249 -13.51 9.16 13.75
CA SER A 249 -14.66 10.07 13.80
C SER A 249 -14.42 11.39 13.05
N ILE A 250 -13.15 11.82 12.88
CA ILE A 250 -12.78 12.99 12.11
C ILE A 250 -12.55 12.65 10.63
N SER A 251 -12.04 11.44 10.32
CA SER A 251 -11.63 11.04 8.96
C SER A 251 -12.75 11.15 7.91
N THR A 252 -14.01 11.05 8.32
CA THR A 252 -15.19 11.06 7.44
C THR A 252 -15.67 12.46 7.01
N PHE A 253 -15.01 13.55 7.48
CA PHE A 253 -15.43 14.93 7.19
C PHE A 253 -14.60 15.57 6.07
N PRO A 254 -15.19 16.54 5.35
CA PRO A 254 -14.47 17.25 4.29
C PRO A 254 -13.22 18.00 4.77
N TYR A 255 -13.10 18.25 6.08
CA TYR A 255 -11.93 18.86 6.71
C TYR A 255 -10.83 17.84 7.07
N SER A 256 -11.08 16.55 6.97
CA SER A 256 -10.11 15.49 7.29
C SER A 256 -8.78 15.69 6.58
N ILE A 257 -8.79 16.08 5.31
CA ILE A 257 -7.58 16.35 4.51
C ILE A 257 -6.74 17.46 5.17
N HIS A 258 -7.39 18.55 5.65
CA HIS A 258 -6.68 19.63 6.33
C HIS A 258 -6.14 19.22 7.70
N VAL A 259 -6.92 18.46 8.47
CA VAL A 259 -6.49 17.92 9.77
C VAL A 259 -5.33 16.96 9.57
N THR A 260 -5.45 16.00 8.67
CA THR A 260 -4.40 15.03 8.36
C THR A 260 -3.12 15.72 7.90
N ALA A 261 -3.19 16.68 6.98
CA ALA A 261 -2.02 17.42 6.50
C ALA A 261 -1.28 18.18 7.61
N LYS A 262 -1.99 18.66 8.65
CA LYS A 262 -1.40 19.38 9.78
C LYS A 262 -0.90 18.47 10.88
N THR A 263 -1.51 17.30 11.06
CA THR A 263 -1.11 16.31 12.07
C THR A 263 -0.05 15.33 11.56
N LEU A 264 0.13 15.20 10.24
CA LEU A 264 1.10 14.28 9.64
C LEU A 264 2.55 14.44 10.18
N PRO A 265 3.12 15.66 10.32
CA PRO A 265 4.46 15.81 10.89
C PRO A 265 4.56 15.33 12.35
N LEU A 266 3.47 15.46 13.11
CA LEU A 266 3.40 14.95 14.46
C LEU A 266 3.38 13.42 14.48
N ARG A 267 2.63 12.79 13.56
CA ARG A 267 2.65 11.35 13.39
C ARG A 267 4.08 10.83 13.26
N ASP A 268 4.84 11.38 12.33
CA ASP A 268 6.18 10.89 12.04
C ASP A 268 7.12 11.04 13.26
N PHE A 269 6.94 12.11 14.03
CA PHE A 269 7.65 12.31 15.30
C PHE A 269 7.26 11.25 16.36
N PHE A 270 5.96 11.06 16.59
CA PHE A 270 5.49 10.10 17.60
C PHE A 270 5.69 8.64 17.17
N LEU A 271 5.56 8.35 15.88
CA LEU A 271 5.92 7.06 15.31
C LEU A 271 7.40 6.75 15.54
N THR A 272 8.28 7.75 15.41
CA THR A 272 9.70 7.60 15.74
C THR A 272 9.88 7.23 17.21
N LEU A 273 9.25 7.97 18.13
CA LEU A 273 9.35 7.70 19.58
C LEU A 273 8.86 6.29 19.91
N PHE A 274 7.69 5.91 19.39
CA PHE A 274 7.10 4.59 19.63
C PHE A 274 7.99 3.45 19.13
N PHE A 275 8.47 3.49 17.89
CA PHE A 275 9.30 2.40 17.36
C PHE A 275 10.70 2.37 17.97
N VAL A 276 11.25 3.50 18.40
CA VAL A 276 12.51 3.50 19.16
C VAL A 276 12.29 2.88 20.55
N SER A 277 11.20 3.21 21.24
CA SER A 277 10.91 2.58 22.53
C SER A 277 10.71 1.07 22.41
N LEU A 278 10.00 0.60 21.38
CA LEU A 278 9.93 -0.84 21.08
C LEU A 278 11.31 -1.45 20.82
N GLY A 279 12.18 -0.73 20.14
CA GLY A 279 13.56 -1.14 19.90
C GLY A 279 14.37 -1.27 21.20
N MET A 280 14.12 -0.42 22.19
CA MET A 280 14.78 -0.49 23.52
C MET A 280 14.38 -1.73 24.32
N GLU A 281 13.17 -2.25 24.09
CA GLU A 281 12.64 -3.46 24.73
C GLU A 281 13.14 -4.76 24.08
N ILE A 282 13.84 -4.67 22.93
CA ILE A 282 14.34 -5.85 22.22
C ILE A 282 15.39 -6.59 23.06
N ILE A 283 15.09 -7.83 23.38
CA ILE A 283 16.03 -8.75 24.04
C ILE A 283 17.17 -9.09 23.05
N ALA A 284 18.38 -9.30 23.59
CA ALA A 284 19.53 -9.72 22.79
C ALA A 284 19.19 -10.96 21.93
N PRO A 285 19.62 -10.99 20.64
CA PRO A 285 19.22 -12.04 19.71
C PRO A 285 19.83 -13.39 20.08
N GLU A 286 19.09 -14.22 20.77
CA GLU A 286 19.43 -15.62 20.96
C GLU A 286 19.14 -16.43 19.67
N SER A 287 19.88 -17.50 19.45
CA SER A 287 19.72 -18.36 18.26
C SER A 287 18.30 -18.92 18.12
N THR A 288 17.65 -19.21 19.25
CA THR A 288 16.26 -19.68 19.32
C THR A 288 15.26 -18.63 18.83
N VAL A 289 15.43 -17.36 19.22
CA VAL A 289 14.59 -16.24 18.80
C VAL A 289 14.76 -15.99 17.30
N ILE A 290 16.00 -15.95 16.82
CA ILE A 290 16.29 -15.75 15.39
C ILE A 290 15.69 -16.87 14.54
N LEU A 291 15.87 -18.13 14.94
CA LEU A 291 15.33 -19.29 14.20
C LEU A 291 13.80 -19.27 14.17
N ALA A 292 13.16 -18.99 15.32
CA ALA A 292 11.70 -18.86 15.40
C ALA A 292 11.18 -17.72 14.53
N SER A 293 11.85 -16.57 14.53
CA SER A 293 11.49 -15.41 13.71
C SER A 293 11.64 -15.67 12.20
N LEU A 294 12.69 -16.41 11.79
CA LEU A 294 12.86 -16.85 10.41
C LEU A 294 11.75 -17.85 10.01
N GLY A 295 11.42 -18.80 10.89
CA GLY A 295 10.31 -19.72 10.67
C GLY A 295 8.98 -18.98 10.50
N LEU A 296 8.72 -17.99 11.35
CA LEU A 296 7.53 -17.16 11.27
C LEU A 296 7.50 -16.29 10.00
N THR A 297 8.65 -15.79 9.57
CA THR A 297 8.81 -15.07 8.29
C THR A 297 8.41 -15.96 7.10
N VAL A 298 8.91 -17.18 7.05
CA VAL A 298 8.55 -18.16 6.00
C VAL A 298 7.05 -18.48 6.07
N PHE A 299 6.51 -18.67 7.27
CA PHE A 299 5.07 -18.90 7.47
C PHE A 299 4.23 -17.73 6.90
N ILE A 300 4.60 -16.49 7.16
CA ILE A 300 3.88 -15.30 6.64
C ILE A 300 3.87 -15.32 5.11
N ILE A 301 5.00 -15.52 4.47
CA ILE A 301 5.10 -15.57 3.00
C ILE A 301 4.21 -16.67 2.43
N ILE A 302 4.30 -17.88 2.98
CA ILE A 302 3.51 -19.04 2.52
C ILE A 302 2.02 -18.83 2.78
N SER A 303 1.64 -18.32 3.96
CA SER A 303 0.24 -18.08 4.33
C SER A 303 -0.44 -17.07 3.39
N ARG A 304 0.27 -16.06 2.90
CA ARG A 304 -0.24 -15.12 1.90
C ARG A 304 -0.50 -15.81 0.56
N MET A 305 0.44 -16.65 0.12
CA MET A 305 0.25 -17.43 -1.11
C MET A 305 -0.95 -18.39 -1.00
N VAL A 306 -1.06 -19.10 0.11
CA VAL A 306 -2.13 -20.09 0.32
C VAL A 306 -3.50 -19.42 0.49
N SER A 307 -3.57 -18.20 1.03
CA SER A 307 -4.84 -17.50 1.27
C SER A 307 -5.26 -16.63 0.09
N ILE A 308 -4.40 -15.72 -0.38
CA ILE A 308 -4.77 -14.71 -1.38
C ILE A 308 -4.90 -15.32 -2.78
N LEU A 309 -3.93 -16.14 -3.20
CA LEU A 309 -3.90 -16.70 -4.56
C LEU A 309 -5.22 -17.44 -4.91
N PRO A 310 -5.68 -18.45 -4.14
CA PRO A 310 -6.90 -19.18 -4.51
C PRO A 310 -8.17 -18.32 -4.39
N LEU A 311 -8.24 -17.40 -3.41
CA LEU A 311 -9.38 -16.51 -3.24
C LEU A 311 -9.48 -15.49 -4.40
N ALA A 312 -8.37 -14.90 -4.78
CA ALA A 312 -8.33 -13.96 -5.90
C ALA A 312 -8.71 -14.65 -7.23
N LEU A 313 -8.19 -15.86 -7.49
CA LEU A 313 -8.57 -16.65 -8.67
C LEU A 313 -10.06 -17.00 -8.69
N LYS A 314 -10.63 -17.44 -7.56
CA LYS A 314 -12.08 -17.74 -7.44
C LYS A 314 -12.95 -16.51 -7.71
N THR A 315 -12.47 -15.32 -7.37
CA THR A 315 -13.17 -14.06 -7.64
C THR A 315 -12.91 -13.49 -9.03
N GLY A 316 -12.18 -14.23 -9.90
CA GLY A 316 -11.95 -13.87 -11.30
C GLY A 316 -10.72 -12.98 -11.53
N ALA A 317 -9.75 -12.93 -10.61
CA ALA A 317 -8.45 -12.30 -10.89
C ALA A 317 -7.61 -13.21 -11.80
N SER A 318 -6.72 -12.62 -12.59
CA SER A 318 -5.71 -13.37 -13.32
C SER A 318 -4.70 -14.01 -12.36
N LEU A 319 -4.05 -15.10 -12.80
CA LEU A 319 -3.00 -15.78 -12.01
C LEU A 319 -1.89 -14.78 -11.62
N ARG A 320 -1.47 -13.94 -12.56
CA ARG A 320 -0.47 -12.89 -12.34
C ARG A 320 -0.91 -11.89 -11.26
N THR A 321 -2.13 -11.34 -11.38
CA THR A 321 -2.68 -10.42 -10.38
C THR A 321 -2.72 -11.06 -8.99
N ALA A 322 -3.21 -12.28 -8.90
CA ALA A 322 -3.33 -13.02 -7.63
C ALA A 322 -1.95 -13.32 -7.01
N PHE A 323 -0.98 -13.76 -7.82
CA PHE A 323 0.37 -14.08 -7.37
C PHE A 323 1.13 -12.83 -6.90
N ILE A 324 1.14 -11.76 -7.72
CA ILE A 324 1.83 -10.51 -7.39
C ILE A 324 1.21 -9.87 -6.13
N SER A 325 -0.13 -9.86 -5.98
CA SER A 325 -0.78 -9.37 -4.76
C SER A 325 -0.39 -10.18 -3.53
N SER A 326 -0.20 -11.50 -3.66
CA SER A 326 0.26 -12.35 -2.55
C SER A 326 1.68 -12.00 -2.12
N LEU A 327 2.57 -11.72 -3.06
CA LEU A 327 3.95 -11.27 -2.78
C LEU A 327 3.97 -9.88 -2.15
N ASN A 328 3.16 -8.95 -2.66
CA ASN A 328 3.11 -7.58 -2.17
C ASN A 328 2.68 -7.50 -0.70
N LEU A 329 1.94 -8.48 -0.19
CA LEU A 329 1.41 -8.53 1.18
C LEU A 329 2.20 -9.46 2.12
N ALA A 330 3.41 -9.88 1.74
CA ALA A 330 4.20 -10.89 2.45
C ALA A 330 5.06 -10.31 3.61
N GLN A 331 4.55 -9.35 4.35
CA GLN A 331 5.21 -8.77 5.54
C GLN A 331 4.27 -8.67 6.73
N LEU A 332 4.87 -8.52 7.92
CA LEU A 332 4.14 -8.22 9.15
C LEU A 332 3.77 -6.72 9.19
N SER A 333 2.62 -6.40 9.78
CA SER A 333 2.14 -5.02 9.94
C SER A 333 2.81 -4.33 11.13
N GLU A 334 3.02 -3.02 11.02
CA GLU A 334 3.32 -2.15 12.16
C GLU A 334 2.24 -2.19 13.24
N PHE A 335 0.96 -2.33 12.84
CA PHE A 335 -0.15 -2.51 13.79
C PHE A 335 -0.02 -3.81 14.58
N SER A 336 0.60 -4.84 14.02
CA SER A 336 0.85 -6.07 14.74
C SER A 336 1.74 -5.83 15.97
N LEU A 337 2.75 -4.96 15.86
CA LEU A 337 3.58 -4.61 17.02
C LEU A 337 2.84 -3.76 18.03
N VAL A 338 1.96 -2.85 17.60
CA VAL A 338 1.09 -2.08 18.50
C VAL A 338 0.20 -3.01 19.32
N VAL A 339 -0.51 -3.92 18.66
CA VAL A 339 -1.36 -4.92 19.34
C VAL A 339 -0.55 -5.83 20.25
N ALA A 340 0.64 -6.24 19.82
CA ALA A 340 1.55 -7.07 20.61
C ALA A 340 2.05 -6.35 21.87
N SER A 341 2.46 -5.06 21.76
CA SER A 341 2.90 -4.24 22.90
C SER A 341 1.80 -4.10 23.95
N ILE A 342 0.57 -3.77 23.54
CA ILE A 342 -0.58 -3.74 24.46
C ILE A 342 -0.83 -5.13 25.06
N GLY A 343 -0.71 -6.20 24.25
CA GLY A 343 -0.86 -7.58 24.72
C GLY A 343 0.18 -7.97 25.77
N LEU A 344 1.42 -7.50 25.62
CA LEU A 344 2.48 -7.67 26.62
C LEU A 344 2.13 -6.93 27.90
N GLY A 345 1.72 -5.65 27.82
CA GLY A 345 1.28 -4.85 28.97
C GLY A 345 0.08 -5.45 29.70
N LEU A 346 -0.82 -6.15 29.00
CA LEU A 346 -1.95 -6.88 29.59
C LEU A 346 -1.58 -8.28 30.13
N GLY A 347 -0.32 -8.72 29.98
CA GLY A 347 0.13 -10.05 30.38
C GLY A 347 -0.43 -11.19 29.53
N HIS A 348 -0.92 -10.91 28.31
CA HIS A 348 -1.48 -11.90 27.39
C HIS A 348 -0.41 -12.69 26.65
N ILE A 349 0.74 -12.08 26.38
CA ILE A 349 1.89 -12.68 25.71
C ILE A 349 3.15 -12.48 26.53
N GLN A 350 4.15 -13.32 26.26
CA GLN A 350 5.45 -13.26 26.90
C GLN A 350 6.40 -12.31 26.18
N GLU A 351 7.41 -11.79 26.87
CA GLU A 351 8.50 -11.00 26.29
C GLU A 351 9.20 -11.73 25.13
N LEU A 352 9.36 -13.05 25.26
CA LEU A 352 9.95 -13.89 24.21
C LEU A 352 9.11 -13.85 22.92
N THR A 353 7.79 -14.00 23.03
CA THR A 353 6.87 -13.92 21.88
C THR A 353 6.89 -12.54 21.23
N PHE A 354 6.92 -11.50 22.06
CA PHE A 354 7.02 -10.12 21.60
C PHE A 354 8.34 -9.88 20.85
N ALA A 355 9.48 -10.34 21.38
CA ALA A 355 10.77 -10.27 20.70
C ALA A 355 10.76 -11.00 19.34
N ILE A 356 10.19 -12.20 19.27
CA ILE A 356 10.04 -12.96 18.02
C ILE A 356 9.25 -12.15 17.00
N LEU A 357 8.17 -11.47 17.39
CA LEU A 357 7.37 -10.65 16.49
C LEU A 357 8.15 -9.45 15.96
N ILE A 358 8.95 -8.78 16.81
CA ILE A 358 9.78 -7.65 16.38
C ILE A 358 10.83 -8.11 15.34
N TYR A 359 11.59 -9.19 15.63
CA TYR A 359 12.56 -9.73 14.68
C TYR A 359 11.89 -10.21 13.39
N THR A 360 10.69 -10.80 13.48
CA THR A 360 9.90 -11.18 12.31
C THR A 360 9.52 -9.97 11.47
N MET A 361 9.11 -8.86 12.11
CA MET A 361 8.84 -7.61 11.38
C MET A 361 10.08 -7.11 10.65
N VAL A 362 11.25 -7.13 11.28
CA VAL A 362 12.52 -6.75 10.65
C VAL A 362 12.80 -7.61 9.41
N PHE A 363 12.77 -8.94 9.57
CA PHE A 363 13.06 -9.86 8.47
C PHE A 363 12.05 -9.74 7.34
N THR A 364 10.75 -9.72 7.66
CA THR A 364 9.70 -9.62 6.66
C THR A 364 9.73 -8.27 5.93
N SER A 365 10.03 -7.17 6.60
CA SER A 365 10.14 -5.84 5.98
C SER A 365 11.28 -5.77 4.98
N ILE A 366 12.45 -6.35 5.31
CA ILE A 366 13.59 -6.42 4.41
C ILE A 366 13.24 -7.30 3.20
N ILE A 367 12.78 -8.53 3.46
CA ILE A 367 12.50 -9.51 2.39
C ILE A 367 11.39 -9.00 1.48
N SER A 368 10.29 -8.46 2.04
CA SER A 368 9.16 -7.99 1.24
C SER A 368 9.52 -6.80 0.34
N SER A 369 10.42 -5.92 0.78
CA SER A 369 10.91 -4.82 -0.07
C SER A 369 11.53 -5.35 -1.36
N TYR A 370 12.27 -6.47 -1.30
CA TYR A 370 12.81 -7.13 -2.48
C TYR A 370 11.76 -7.95 -3.23
N LEU A 371 10.84 -8.62 -2.53
CA LEU A 371 9.74 -9.35 -3.17
C LEU A 371 8.85 -8.41 -4.00
N ILE A 372 8.52 -7.22 -3.47
CA ILE A 372 7.74 -6.21 -4.20
C ILE A 372 8.57 -5.63 -5.36
N LYS A 373 9.85 -5.35 -5.14
CA LYS A 373 10.72 -4.79 -6.18
C LYS A 373 10.85 -5.72 -7.38
N TYR A 374 10.99 -7.03 -7.14
CA TYR A 374 11.24 -8.04 -8.17
C TYR A 374 10.02 -8.93 -8.44
N ASN A 375 8.80 -8.51 -8.08
CA ASN A 375 7.58 -9.31 -8.15
C ASN A 375 7.29 -9.87 -9.56
N TYR A 376 7.55 -9.08 -10.62
CA TYR A 376 7.39 -9.53 -12.01
C TYR A 376 8.41 -10.58 -12.42
N GLN A 377 9.69 -10.37 -12.07
CA GLN A 377 10.75 -11.33 -12.37
C GLN A 377 10.52 -12.66 -11.66
N ILE A 378 10.07 -12.59 -10.39
CA ILE A 378 9.72 -13.79 -9.62
C ILE A 378 8.53 -14.49 -10.26
N TYR A 379 7.48 -13.75 -10.67
CA TYR A 379 6.33 -14.32 -11.34
C TYR A 379 6.75 -15.07 -12.60
N HIS A 380 7.53 -14.46 -13.50
CA HIS A 380 7.99 -15.10 -14.75
C HIS A 380 8.79 -16.39 -14.52
N GLN A 381 9.62 -16.43 -13.46
CA GLN A 381 10.36 -17.66 -13.14
C GLN A 381 9.47 -18.80 -12.64
N VAL A 382 8.37 -18.46 -11.98
CA VAL A 382 7.45 -19.43 -11.35
C VAL A 382 6.25 -19.74 -12.26
N GLU A 383 5.97 -18.93 -13.28
CA GLU A 383 4.83 -19.04 -14.18
C GLU A 383 4.71 -20.44 -14.80
N HIS A 384 5.78 -20.96 -15.42
CA HIS A 384 5.80 -22.32 -15.98
C HIS A 384 5.53 -23.41 -14.93
N LEU A 385 5.93 -23.19 -13.67
CA LEU A 385 5.65 -24.12 -12.58
C LEU A 385 4.18 -24.05 -12.18
N LEU A 386 3.61 -22.84 -12.10
CA LEU A 386 2.21 -22.61 -11.74
C LEU A 386 1.25 -23.14 -12.81
N GLU A 387 1.58 -23.01 -14.09
CA GLU A 387 0.81 -23.57 -15.22
C GLU A 387 0.76 -25.09 -15.17
N ARG A 388 1.87 -25.73 -14.75
CA ARG A 388 1.93 -27.20 -14.59
C ARG A 388 0.95 -27.72 -13.54
N PHE A 389 0.60 -26.91 -12.53
CA PHE A 389 -0.41 -27.25 -11.53
C PHE A 389 -1.85 -27.03 -12.03
N ARG A 390 -2.06 -26.70 -13.32
CA ARG A 390 -3.36 -26.44 -13.92
C ARG A 390 -4.25 -25.53 -13.06
N LEU A 391 -3.65 -24.56 -12.40
CA LEU A 391 -4.43 -23.49 -11.80
C LEU A 391 -5.09 -22.76 -12.96
N PRO A 392 -6.42 -22.80 -13.12
CA PRO A 392 -7.07 -22.24 -14.28
C PRO A 392 -6.78 -20.75 -14.27
N GLY A 393 -5.87 -20.33 -15.15
CA GLY A 393 -5.69 -18.93 -15.51
C GLY A 393 -6.93 -18.47 -16.27
N ARG A 394 -8.09 -18.37 -15.59
CA ARG A 394 -9.26 -17.66 -16.11
C ARG A 394 -8.98 -16.16 -16.07
N GLY A 395 -8.01 -15.75 -16.85
CA GLY A 395 -7.71 -14.36 -17.15
C GLY A 395 -8.13 -13.95 -18.55
N ALA A 396 -8.84 -14.80 -19.25
CA ALA A 396 -9.66 -14.33 -20.34
C ALA A 396 -10.90 -13.66 -19.70
N VAL A 397 -10.81 -12.38 -19.42
CA VAL A 397 -12.02 -11.56 -19.44
C VAL A 397 -12.56 -11.77 -20.85
N HIS A 398 -13.65 -12.52 -20.97
CA HIS A 398 -14.47 -12.42 -22.16
C HIS A 398 -14.82 -10.93 -22.26
N SER A 399 -14.05 -10.19 -23.05
CA SER A 399 -14.62 -9.06 -23.75
C SER A 399 -15.77 -9.67 -24.54
N GLU A 400 -16.98 -9.16 -24.38
CA GLU A 400 -18.07 -9.32 -25.35
C GLU A 400 -17.71 -8.58 -26.66
N ALA A 401 -16.45 -8.61 -27.08
CA ALA A 401 -16.04 -8.30 -28.40
C ALA A 401 -16.41 -9.54 -29.23
N GLY A 402 -17.49 -9.42 -29.95
CA GLY A 402 -17.92 -10.40 -30.93
C GLY A 402 -16.78 -10.83 -31.86
N GLU A 403 -16.93 -11.96 -32.56
CA GLU A 403 -15.97 -12.55 -33.50
C GLU A 403 -15.06 -11.50 -34.12
N HIS A 404 -13.76 -11.50 -33.73
CA HIS A 404 -12.87 -10.36 -33.86
C HIS A 404 -12.58 -10.03 -35.33
N SER A 405 -13.06 -8.88 -35.74
CA SER A 405 -12.56 -8.22 -36.94
C SER A 405 -11.15 -7.72 -36.67
N ALA A 406 -10.22 -7.92 -37.58
CA ALA A 406 -8.90 -7.32 -37.53
C ALA A 406 -9.02 -5.80 -37.55
N TYR A 407 -8.33 -5.13 -36.65
CA TYR A 407 -8.30 -3.67 -36.59
C TYR A 407 -7.03 -3.16 -37.24
N PRO A 408 -7.12 -2.24 -38.21
CA PRO A 408 -5.95 -1.70 -38.90
C PRO A 408 -5.05 -0.88 -37.97
N ILE A 409 -5.57 -0.27 -36.91
CA ILE A 409 -4.81 0.54 -35.98
C ILE A 409 -4.89 -0.11 -34.58
N VAL A 410 -3.74 -0.46 -34.02
CA VAL A 410 -3.65 -0.99 -32.66
C VAL A 410 -2.82 -0.05 -31.78
N ILE A 411 -3.41 0.43 -30.68
CA ILE A 411 -2.73 1.27 -29.70
C ILE A 411 -2.42 0.40 -28.48
N LEU A 412 -1.15 0.39 -28.08
CA LEU A 412 -0.65 -0.36 -26.94
C LEU A 412 -0.52 0.55 -25.74
N GLY A 413 -1.52 0.50 -24.84
CA GLY A 413 -1.62 1.23 -23.59
C GLY A 413 -2.31 2.59 -23.68
N TYR A 414 -3.36 2.76 -22.87
CA TYR A 414 -4.18 3.97 -22.79
C TYR A 414 -3.67 4.92 -21.70
N HIS A 415 -2.58 5.60 -22.02
CA HIS A 415 -2.02 6.65 -21.16
C HIS A 415 -2.24 8.03 -21.81
N ARG A 416 -1.75 9.10 -21.17
CA ARG A 416 -1.96 10.50 -21.60
C ARG A 416 -1.74 10.74 -23.08
N GLY A 417 -0.75 10.07 -23.70
CA GLY A 417 -0.50 10.17 -25.14
C GLY A 417 -1.63 9.57 -25.98
N ALA A 418 -2.11 8.38 -25.61
CA ALA A 418 -3.24 7.74 -26.27
C ALA A 418 -4.54 8.48 -26.02
N GLN A 419 -4.78 8.96 -24.78
CA GLN A 419 -5.94 9.78 -24.45
C GLN A 419 -6.03 11.04 -25.33
N SER A 420 -4.92 11.78 -25.41
CA SER A 420 -4.85 12.98 -26.27
C SER A 420 -5.02 12.64 -27.74
N LEU A 421 -4.45 11.51 -28.20
CA LEU A 421 -4.62 11.04 -29.59
C LEU A 421 -6.09 10.72 -29.88
N VAL A 422 -6.75 9.91 -29.04
CA VAL A 422 -8.16 9.53 -29.21
C VAL A 422 -9.07 10.77 -29.13
N GLU A 423 -8.79 11.71 -28.24
CA GLU A 423 -9.54 12.97 -28.12
C GLU A 423 -9.41 13.81 -29.40
N THR A 424 -8.19 14.02 -29.88
CA THR A 424 -7.93 14.76 -31.11
C THR A 424 -8.57 14.08 -32.33
N LEU A 425 -8.49 12.74 -32.40
CA LEU A 425 -9.13 11.98 -33.48
C LEU A 425 -10.66 12.09 -33.44
N SER A 426 -11.25 12.11 -32.23
CA SER A 426 -12.70 12.28 -32.09
C SER A 426 -13.21 13.62 -32.63
N GLU A 427 -12.37 14.66 -32.56
CA GLU A 427 -12.69 15.99 -33.08
C GLU A 427 -12.39 16.17 -34.56
N GLN A 428 -11.24 15.65 -35.02
CA GLN A 428 -10.73 15.91 -36.35
C GLN A 428 -11.05 14.79 -37.37
N HIS A 429 -11.04 13.54 -36.90
CA HIS A 429 -11.16 12.34 -37.73
C HIS A 429 -12.03 11.26 -37.07
N PRO A 430 -13.30 11.53 -36.72
CA PRO A 430 -14.15 10.60 -35.98
C PRO A 430 -14.33 9.24 -36.65
N HIS A 431 -14.25 9.19 -37.96
CA HIS A 431 -14.35 7.93 -38.74
C HIS A 431 -13.20 6.95 -38.52
N LEU A 432 -12.08 7.40 -37.95
CA LEU A 432 -10.95 6.52 -37.61
C LEU A 432 -11.17 5.79 -36.28
N LEU A 433 -12.04 6.27 -35.40
CA LEU A 433 -12.26 5.65 -34.09
C LEU A 433 -12.74 4.20 -34.20
N ASP A 434 -13.60 3.90 -35.18
CA ASP A 434 -14.10 2.55 -35.42
C ASP A 434 -13.02 1.58 -35.95
N THR A 435 -11.87 2.09 -36.39
CA THR A 435 -10.74 1.31 -36.90
C THR A 435 -9.65 1.08 -35.84
N ILE A 436 -9.84 1.60 -34.65
CA ILE A 436 -8.87 1.54 -33.57
C ILE A 436 -9.23 0.44 -32.60
N LEU A 437 -8.25 -0.40 -32.31
CA LEU A 437 -8.22 -1.29 -31.14
C LEU A 437 -7.23 -0.77 -30.12
N GLU A 438 -7.66 -0.63 -28.90
CA GLU A 438 -6.78 -0.26 -27.82
C GLU A 438 -6.62 -1.39 -26.81
N MET A 439 -5.39 -1.62 -26.38
CA MET A 439 -5.07 -2.63 -25.37
C MET A 439 -4.52 -1.99 -24.11
N ASP A 440 -5.21 -2.19 -23.00
CA ASP A 440 -4.74 -1.75 -21.67
C ASP A 440 -5.12 -2.75 -20.58
N PHE A 441 -4.33 -2.79 -19.51
CA PHE A 441 -4.65 -3.58 -18.32
C PHE A 441 -5.47 -2.81 -17.27
N ASN A 442 -5.77 -1.52 -17.51
CA ASN A 442 -6.57 -0.69 -16.62
C ASN A 442 -8.04 -0.73 -17.04
N VAL A 443 -8.90 -1.30 -16.18
CA VAL A 443 -10.34 -1.42 -16.42
C VAL A 443 -11.04 -0.06 -16.53
N GLU A 444 -10.53 0.98 -15.85
CA GLU A 444 -11.10 2.33 -15.94
C GLU A 444 -10.82 2.96 -17.31
N ALA A 445 -9.61 2.75 -17.82
CA ALA A 445 -9.24 3.13 -19.19
C ALA A 445 -10.18 2.49 -20.21
N LEU A 446 -10.47 1.20 -20.06
CA LEU A 446 -11.41 0.50 -20.96
C LEU A 446 -12.84 1.03 -20.88
N ARG A 447 -13.32 1.45 -19.71
CA ARG A 447 -14.63 2.09 -19.56
C ARG A 447 -14.66 3.46 -20.23
N GLU A 448 -13.60 4.24 -20.11
CA GLU A 448 -13.47 5.52 -20.79
C GLU A 448 -13.49 5.33 -22.32
N LEU A 449 -12.72 4.39 -22.86
CA LEU A 449 -12.71 4.03 -24.27
C LEU A 449 -14.10 3.64 -24.77
N GLN A 450 -14.80 2.80 -24.02
CA GLN A 450 -16.17 2.41 -24.34
C GLN A 450 -17.12 3.62 -24.42
N SER A 451 -16.95 4.61 -23.55
CA SER A 451 -17.73 5.85 -23.59
C SER A 451 -17.43 6.70 -24.83
N ARG A 452 -16.25 6.54 -25.42
CA ARG A 452 -15.78 7.21 -26.65
C ARG A 452 -16.00 6.37 -27.92
N GLN A 453 -16.66 5.23 -27.80
CA GLN A 453 -16.93 4.29 -28.90
C GLN A 453 -15.66 3.66 -29.51
N VAL A 454 -14.56 3.61 -28.76
CA VAL A 454 -13.33 2.92 -29.17
C VAL A 454 -13.32 1.52 -28.55
N VAL A 455 -12.95 0.52 -29.36
CA VAL A 455 -12.87 -0.86 -28.89
C VAL A 455 -11.63 -1.04 -28.02
N GLY A 456 -11.85 -1.41 -26.76
CA GLY A 456 -10.78 -1.69 -25.79
C GLY A 456 -10.72 -3.17 -25.44
N ILE A 457 -9.52 -3.75 -25.48
CA ILE A 457 -9.25 -5.11 -24.99
C ILE A 457 -8.46 -5.02 -23.70
N PHE A 458 -8.93 -5.76 -22.69
CA PHE A 458 -8.17 -5.94 -21.46
C PHE A 458 -7.00 -6.90 -21.73
N GLY A 459 -5.78 -6.39 -21.59
CA GLY A 459 -4.59 -7.20 -21.81
C GLY A 459 -3.32 -6.53 -21.30
N ASP A 460 -2.33 -7.36 -21.03
CA ASP A 460 -0.99 -6.91 -20.65
C ASP A 460 -0.08 -6.97 -21.87
N ILE A 461 0.32 -5.80 -22.35
CA ILE A 461 1.17 -5.63 -23.53
C ILE A 461 2.59 -6.22 -23.37
N SER A 462 2.97 -6.65 -22.17
CA SER A 462 4.25 -7.33 -21.95
C SER A 462 4.23 -8.81 -22.31
N HIS A 463 3.05 -9.40 -22.56
CA HIS A 463 2.89 -10.80 -22.91
C HIS A 463 2.65 -11.02 -24.39
N LEU A 464 3.45 -11.91 -24.97
CA LEU A 464 3.35 -12.27 -26.39
C LEU A 464 1.97 -12.80 -26.76
N ASP A 465 1.42 -13.72 -25.95
CA ASP A 465 0.11 -14.33 -26.15
C ASP A 465 -1.02 -13.28 -26.18
N THR A 466 -0.90 -12.24 -25.35
CA THR A 466 -1.87 -11.14 -25.32
C THR A 466 -1.84 -10.34 -26.62
N LEU A 467 -0.64 -10.05 -27.12
CA LEU A 467 -0.45 -9.35 -28.40
C LEU A 467 -0.92 -10.20 -29.59
N GLU A 468 -0.73 -11.52 -29.54
CA GLU A 468 -1.24 -12.43 -30.57
C GLU A 468 -2.79 -12.48 -30.57
N HIS A 469 -3.42 -12.52 -29.39
CA HIS A 469 -4.89 -12.47 -29.28
C HIS A 469 -5.52 -11.15 -29.72
N ALA A 470 -4.75 -10.07 -29.74
CA ALA A 470 -5.17 -8.78 -30.30
C ALA A 470 -5.07 -8.72 -31.83
N HIS A 471 -4.80 -9.85 -32.50
CA HIS A 471 -4.61 -9.91 -33.94
C HIS A 471 -3.57 -8.93 -34.49
N LEU A 472 -2.48 -8.68 -33.71
CA LEU A 472 -1.43 -7.73 -34.06
C LEU A 472 -0.81 -8.02 -35.44
N ARG A 473 -0.87 -9.29 -35.90
CA ARG A 473 -0.36 -9.74 -37.21
C ARG A 473 -1.07 -9.07 -38.39
N GLU A 474 -2.31 -8.64 -38.21
CA GLU A 474 -3.18 -8.06 -39.19
C GLU A 474 -3.23 -6.52 -39.13
N ALA A 475 -2.55 -5.94 -38.11
CA ALA A 475 -2.49 -4.50 -37.93
C ALA A 475 -1.62 -3.82 -38.99
N GLU A 476 -2.09 -2.70 -39.54
CA GLU A 476 -1.33 -1.84 -40.45
C GLU A 476 -0.46 -0.84 -39.66
N VAL A 477 -0.99 -0.35 -38.53
CA VAL A 477 -0.31 0.62 -37.67
C VAL A 477 -0.36 0.14 -36.20
N ILE A 478 0.80 0.12 -35.54
CA ILE A 478 0.93 -0.21 -34.13
C ILE A 478 1.56 0.98 -33.43
N ILE A 479 0.90 1.49 -32.39
CA ILE A 479 1.33 2.70 -31.67
C ILE A 479 1.55 2.36 -30.19
N SER A 480 2.76 2.60 -29.67
CA SER A 480 3.04 2.61 -28.23
C SER A 480 3.23 4.05 -27.75
N THR A 481 2.29 4.56 -26.94
CA THR A 481 2.35 5.92 -26.41
C THR A 481 2.86 5.97 -24.97
N ILE A 482 3.19 4.82 -24.37
CA ILE A 482 3.59 4.73 -22.96
C ILE A 482 5.09 4.99 -22.81
N PRO A 483 5.51 5.92 -21.95
CA PRO A 483 6.91 6.11 -21.57
C PRO A 483 7.50 4.85 -20.90
N ASP A 484 8.80 4.60 -21.08
CA ASP A 484 9.47 3.42 -20.49
C ASP A 484 9.33 3.34 -18.97
N VAL A 485 9.29 4.48 -18.30
CA VAL A 485 9.12 4.56 -16.82
C VAL A 485 7.78 3.97 -16.35
N LEU A 486 6.77 3.97 -17.21
CA LEU A 486 5.43 3.45 -16.92
C LEU A 486 5.21 2.03 -17.47
N LEU A 487 6.03 1.57 -18.39
CA LEU A 487 5.98 0.19 -18.89
C LEU A 487 6.43 -0.80 -17.82
N LYS A 488 5.66 -1.86 -17.62
CA LYS A 488 5.90 -2.87 -16.59
C LYS A 488 6.20 -4.23 -17.22
N GLY A 489 7.32 -4.81 -16.81
CA GLY A 489 7.75 -6.12 -17.33
C GLY A 489 8.36 -6.09 -18.74
N ILE A 490 8.27 -4.96 -19.45
CA ILE A 490 8.83 -4.73 -20.78
C ILE A 490 9.26 -3.26 -20.90
N ASN A 491 10.11 -2.94 -21.87
CA ASN A 491 10.42 -1.57 -22.29
C ASN A 491 10.04 -1.38 -23.77
N ASN A 492 10.01 -0.13 -24.23
CA ASN A 492 9.66 0.16 -25.63
C ASN A 492 10.59 -0.52 -26.62
N LEU A 493 11.87 -0.70 -26.28
CA LEU A 493 12.82 -1.40 -27.15
C LEU A 493 12.44 -2.87 -27.37
N ALA A 494 12.08 -3.57 -26.30
CA ALA A 494 11.62 -4.97 -26.40
C ALA A 494 10.24 -5.05 -27.06
N LEU A 495 9.32 -4.12 -26.71
CA LEU A 495 7.98 -4.06 -27.30
C LEU A 495 8.05 -3.86 -28.84
N VAL A 496 8.87 -2.92 -29.33
CA VAL A 496 9.08 -2.70 -30.77
C VAL A 496 9.62 -3.95 -31.47
N LYS A 497 10.59 -4.66 -30.85
CA LYS A 497 11.11 -5.93 -31.39
C LYS A 497 10.01 -6.99 -31.49
N THR A 498 9.18 -7.11 -30.46
CA THR A 498 8.05 -8.05 -30.45
C THR A 498 7.02 -7.69 -31.51
N CYS A 499 6.62 -6.41 -31.59
CA CYS A 499 5.70 -5.94 -32.63
C CYS A 499 6.24 -6.20 -34.03
N ARG A 500 7.53 -5.95 -34.28
CA ARG A 500 8.15 -6.21 -35.57
C ARG A 500 8.23 -7.71 -35.90
N THR A 501 8.37 -8.57 -34.90
CA THR A 501 8.35 -10.03 -35.08
C THR A 501 6.94 -10.53 -35.43
N LEU A 502 5.90 -10.00 -34.75
CA LEU A 502 4.51 -10.40 -34.97
C LEU A 502 3.91 -9.81 -36.24
N ALA A 503 4.19 -8.55 -36.51
CA ALA A 503 3.67 -7.78 -37.64
C ALA A 503 4.79 -7.15 -38.48
N PRO A 504 5.51 -7.92 -39.32
CA PRO A 504 6.69 -7.44 -40.03
C PRO A 504 6.41 -6.26 -40.98
N ASN A 505 5.18 -6.14 -41.49
CA ASN A 505 4.77 -5.13 -42.47
C ASN A 505 4.10 -3.91 -41.81
N ALA A 506 3.74 -3.96 -40.55
CA ALA A 506 3.06 -2.86 -39.87
C ALA A 506 3.95 -1.63 -39.70
N THR A 507 3.35 -0.46 -39.72
CA THR A 507 4.02 0.78 -39.28
C THR A 507 4.06 0.84 -37.75
N VAL A 508 5.24 0.70 -37.16
CA VAL A 508 5.44 0.73 -35.72
C VAL A 508 5.87 2.12 -35.28
N ILE A 509 5.05 2.75 -34.43
CA ILE A 509 5.32 4.06 -33.82
C ILE A 509 5.54 3.86 -32.33
N ALA A 510 6.66 4.33 -31.81
CA ALA A 510 6.99 4.18 -30.38
C ALA A 510 7.32 5.52 -29.74
N THR A 511 7.15 5.61 -28.43
CA THR A 511 7.53 6.76 -27.61
C THR A 511 8.91 6.55 -27.01
N ALA A 512 9.75 7.60 -27.04
CA ALA A 512 11.01 7.67 -26.33
C ALA A 512 10.96 8.79 -25.28
N ASP A 513 11.57 8.53 -24.12
CA ASP A 513 11.70 9.53 -23.06
C ASP A 513 12.93 10.44 -23.29
N LEU A 514 13.98 9.88 -23.88
CA LEU A 514 15.24 10.55 -24.12
C LEU A 514 15.66 10.49 -25.59
N PRO A 515 16.31 11.54 -26.12
CA PRO A 515 16.78 11.56 -27.52
C PRO A 515 17.72 10.40 -27.89
N GLU A 516 18.45 9.88 -26.92
CA GLU A 516 19.39 8.77 -27.14
C GLU A 516 18.68 7.47 -27.51
N GLN A 517 17.47 7.24 -26.96
CA GLN A 517 16.64 6.06 -27.23
C GLN A 517 16.10 6.01 -28.67
N VAL A 518 15.99 7.14 -29.34
CA VAL A 518 15.45 7.23 -30.72
C VAL A 518 16.24 6.33 -31.67
N ARG A 519 17.56 6.35 -31.58
CA ARG A 519 18.42 5.52 -32.47
C ARG A 519 18.19 4.03 -32.18
N GLU A 520 18.11 3.66 -30.93
CA GLU A 520 17.92 2.26 -30.53
C GLU A 520 16.56 1.72 -30.97
N LEU A 521 15.50 2.51 -30.80
CA LEU A 521 14.15 2.15 -31.23
C LEU A 521 14.03 2.04 -32.76
N LYS A 522 14.63 2.96 -33.51
CA LYS A 522 14.69 2.87 -34.98
C LYS A 522 15.48 1.66 -35.45
N HIS A 523 16.62 1.33 -34.81
CA HIS A 523 17.36 0.10 -35.10
C HIS A 523 16.59 -1.18 -34.72
N ALA A 524 15.73 -1.12 -33.72
CA ALA A 524 14.86 -2.24 -33.32
C ALA A 524 13.68 -2.46 -34.27
N GLY A 525 13.42 -1.51 -35.19
CA GLY A 525 12.39 -1.62 -36.21
C GLY A 525 11.22 -0.63 -36.07
N ALA A 526 11.32 0.38 -35.21
CA ALA A 526 10.33 1.46 -35.19
C ALA A 526 10.44 2.30 -36.47
N ASN A 527 9.32 2.55 -37.14
CA ASN A 527 9.26 3.43 -38.32
C ASN A 527 9.35 4.89 -37.86
N GLU A 528 8.63 5.23 -36.79
CA GLU A 528 8.64 6.56 -36.20
C GLU A 528 8.83 6.48 -34.69
N VAL A 529 9.49 7.50 -34.13
CA VAL A 529 9.71 7.61 -32.67
C VAL A 529 9.32 9.01 -32.23
N ILE A 530 8.37 9.07 -31.32
CA ILE A 530 7.83 10.31 -30.76
C ILE A 530 8.60 10.66 -29.49
N LEU A 531 9.03 11.92 -29.39
CA LEU A 531 9.63 12.54 -28.21
C LEU A 531 8.66 13.60 -27.65
N PRO A 532 7.71 13.25 -26.79
CA PRO A 532 6.63 14.17 -26.38
C PRO A 532 7.15 15.46 -25.75
N TYR A 533 8.17 15.37 -24.91
CA TYR A 533 8.76 16.54 -24.23
C TYR A 533 9.53 17.44 -25.20
N SER A 534 10.20 16.89 -26.18
CA SER A 534 10.89 17.67 -27.22
C SER A 534 9.91 18.42 -28.10
N MET A 535 8.80 17.74 -28.50
CA MET A 535 7.72 18.36 -29.29
C MET A 535 7.04 19.49 -28.51
N ALA A 536 6.76 19.28 -27.22
CA ALA A 536 6.20 20.32 -26.36
C ALA A 536 7.18 21.50 -26.21
N GLY A 537 8.49 21.25 -26.06
CA GLY A 537 9.52 22.26 -25.98
C GLY A 537 9.62 23.09 -27.27
N GLU A 538 9.56 22.42 -28.44
CA GLU A 538 9.56 23.09 -29.73
C GLU A 538 8.31 23.99 -29.94
N TYR A 539 7.15 23.46 -29.58
CA TYR A 539 5.91 24.23 -29.61
C TYR A 539 5.99 25.48 -28.73
N LEU A 540 6.47 25.33 -27.49
CA LEU A 540 6.63 26.46 -26.57
C LEU A 540 7.67 27.48 -27.07
N ALA A 541 8.77 27.05 -27.66
CA ALA A 541 9.78 27.93 -28.21
C ALA A 541 9.22 28.78 -29.37
N ASN A 542 8.48 28.12 -30.28
CA ASN A 542 7.81 28.80 -31.38
C ASN A 542 6.74 29.80 -30.88
N TYR A 543 5.92 29.39 -29.91
CA TYR A 543 4.90 30.24 -29.31
C TYR A 543 5.51 31.47 -28.61
N LEU A 544 6.58 31.27 -27.83
CA LEU A 544 7.30 32.39 -27.19
C LEU A 544 7.92 33.33 -28.21
N GLY A 545 8.45 32.82 -29.32
CA GLY A 545 8.95 33.64 -30.42
C GLY A 545 7.89 34.56 -30.97
N THR A 546 6.67 34.06 -31.22
CA THR A 546 5.56 34.90 -31.72
C THR A 546 5.10 35.93 -30.68
N VAL A 547 4.89 35.53 -29.41
CA VAL A 547 4.46 36.44 -28.33
C VAL A 547 5.48 37.56 -28.06
N ILE A 548 6.76 37.27 -28.17
CA ILE A 548 7.80 38.26 -27.94
C ILE A 548 7.91 39.19 -29.17
N ALA A 549 7.80 38.67 -30.40
CA ALA A 549 7.78 39.48 -31.60
C ALA A 549 6.62 40.49 -31.58
N ASP A 550 5.39 40.04 -31.29
CA ASP A 550 4.21 40.89 -31.16
C ASP A 550 4.38 42.00 -30.11
N ARG A 551 5.08 41.74 -29.00
CA ARG A 551 5.37 42.75 -27.96
C ARG A 551 6.43 43.76 -28.39
N LEU A 552 7.43 43.32 -29.14
CA LEU A 552 8.47 44.23 -29.63
C LEU A 552 7.92 45.19 -30.69
N GLU A 553 7.02 44.71 -31.59
CA GLU A 553 6.33 45.56 -32.55
C GLU A 553 5.41 46.59 -31.87
N LEU A 554 4.78 46.23 -30.73
CA LEU A 554 3.94 47.14 -29.95
C LEU A 554 4.75 48.18 -29.14
N VAL A 555 6.04 47.98 -28.96
CA VAL A 555 6.94 48.94 -28.26
C VAL A 555 7.61 49.91 -29.25
N GLU A 556 7.70 49.55 -30.54
CA GLU A 556 8.25 50.40 -31.62
C GLU A 556 7.17 51.24 -32.31
N ALA A 557 5.87 50.97 -32.09
CA ALA A 557 4.72 51.79 -32.58
C ALA A 557 4.25 52.77 -31.49
#